data_0889b2f35d0008f8c7b28757b1a306ab
#
_entry.id   0889b2f35d0008f8c7b28757b1a306ab
#
_cell.length_a   1.000
_cell.length_b   1.000
_cell.length_c   1.000
_cell.angle_alpha   90.00
_cell.angle_beta   90.00
_cell.angle_gamma   90.00
#
_symmetry.space_group_name_H-M   'P 1'
#
loop_
_entity.id
_entity.type
_entity.pdbx_description
1 polymer ?
#
loop_
_entity_poly.entity_id
_entity_poly.type
_entity_poly.pdbx_seq_one_letter_code
_entity_poly.pdbx_strand_id
1 'polypeptide(L)'
;ELCIRDSYYTGLFTFGEGKSNNISYTVALSRNNTYTNPIFPLGGSEFMLSARFSLPYSLWNGVDYANLSNQEEYQDNDGNPDQAKIDQERFKWLEFYKIKFKGTWYTRLVDKLVLRTHTEFGFLGAYNNDRGVIPFDRFFLGGDGMSQYAMDGREMISLRGYPNQSLSTTNGSTIYNRFSLELRYPITLKPAASIFGLTFLEAGQG
;
A
#
# COMPACT_ATOMS: atom_id res chain seq x y z
N GLU A 1 16.10 -11.85 4.94
CA GLU A 1 16.82 -11.74 3.67
C GLU A 1 15.88 -12.16 2.55
N LEU A 2 15.50 -11.21 1.67
CA LEU A 2 14.67 -11.48 0.49
C LEU A 2 15.62 -11.62 -0.70
N CYS A 3 15.78 -12.84 -1.20
CA CYS A 3 16.50 -13.10 -2.44
C CYS A 3 15.50 -13.13 -3.59
N ILE A 4 15.56 -12.17 -4.49
CA ILE A 4 14.70 -12.12 -5.67
C ILE A 4 15.46 -12.79 -6.82
N ARG A 5 15.02 -13.98 -7.18
CA ARG A 5 15.55 -14.73 -8.31
C ARG A 5 14.39 -15.21 -9.15
N ASP A 6 13.83 -14.34 -9.97
CA ASP A 6 12.98 -14.81 -11.05
C ASP A 6 12.55 -13.69 -12.01
N SER A 7 12.27 -14.07 -13.25
CA SER A 7 11.81 -13.26 -14.35
C SER A 7 10.43 -12.60 -14.17
N TYR A 8 9.69 -12.96 -13.14
CA TYR A 8 8.36 -12.38 -12.83
C TYR A 8 8.41 -10.92 -12.37
N TYR A 9 9.57 -10.46 -11.88
CA TYR A 9 9.76 -9.12 -11.33
C TYR A 9 10.54 -8.16 -12.23
N THR A 10 10.89 -8.59 -13.43
CA THR A 10 11.70 -7.79 -14.38
C THR A 10 11.07 -6.46 -14.79
N GLY A 11 9.79 -6.22 -14.47
CA GLY A 11 9.14 -4.93 -14.71
C GLY A 11 9.21 -3.94 -13.54
N LEU A 12 9.58 -4.41 -12.33
CA LEU A 12 9.65 -3.58 -11.10
C LEU A 12 11.07 -3.22 -10.71
N PHE A 13 12.05 -4.00 -11.16
CA PHE A 13 13.46 -3.81 -10.85
C PHE A 13 14.28 -3.78 -12.11
N THR A 14 15.29 -2.94 -12.12
CA THR A 14 16.26 -2.88 -13.20
C THR A 14 17.32 -3.98 -13.11
N PHE A 15 17.37 -4.72 -11.99
CA PHE A 15 18.26 -5.86 -11.80
C PHE A 15 17.46 -7.17 -11.72
N GLY A 16 17.88 -8.19 -12.48
CA GLY A 16 17.25 -9.52 -12.49
C GLY A 16 17.60 -10.39 -11.29
N GLU A 17 18.73 -10.11 -10.61
CA GLU A 17 19.17 -10.78 -9.38
C GLU A 17 19.68 -9.74 -8.39
N GLY A 18 19.26 -9.84 -7.14
CA GLY A 18 19.68 -8.90 -6.10
C GLY A 18 19.32 -9.37 -4.70
N LYS A 19 19.91 -8.72 -3.70
CA LYS A 19 19.63 -8.93 -2.28
C LYS A 19 19.16 -7.67 -1.64
N SER A 20 18.07 -7.74 -0.88
CA SER A 20 17.62 -6.62 -0.04
C SER A 20 17.35 -7.09 1.38
N ASN A 21 17.69 -6.23 2.34
CA ASN A 21 17.46 -6.45 3.76
C ASN A 21 16.45 -5.42 4.26
N ASN A 22 15.45 -5.88 5.00
CA ASN A 22 14.42 -5.01 5.56
C ASN A 22 14.29 -5.25 7.06
N ILE A 23 14.64 -4.24 7.84
CA ILE A 23 14.36 -4.18 9.27
C ILE A 23 13.46 -2.97 9.49
N SER A 24 12.23 -3.21 9.92
CA SER A 24 11.24 -2.15 10.08
C SER A 24 10.42 -2.34 11.34
N TYR A 25 9.96 -1.23 11.91
CA TYR A 25 9.06 -1.16 13.06
C TYR A 25 7.69 -0.73 12.58
N THR A 26 6.66 -1.40 13.09
CA THR A 26 5.28 -0.98 12.83
C THR A 26 4.62 -0.60 14.14
N VAL A 27 4.08 0.62 14.18
CA VAL A 27 3.23 1.10 15.26
C VAL A 27 1.83 1.27 14.70
N ALA A 28 0.83 0.76 15.40
CA ALA A 28 -0.55 0.91 14.98
C ALA A 28 -1.42 1.33 16.15
N LEU A 29 -2.32 2.28 15.88
CA LEU A 29 -3.37 2.71 16.78
C LEU A 29 -4.70 2.36 16.13
N SER A 30 -5.52 1.59 16.82
CA SER A 30 -6.85 1.24 16.35
C SER A 30 -7.91 1.50 17.42
N ARG A 31 -9.08 1.92 16.98
CA ARG A 31 -10.27 2.05 17.82
C ARG A 31 -11.45 1.49 17.05
N ASN A 32 -12.24 0.68 17.73
CA ASN A 32 -13.52 0.20 17.24
C ASN A 32 -14.61 0.51 18.28
N ASN A 33 -15.62 1.26 17.85
CA ASN A 33 -16.80 1.61 18.66
C ASN A 33 -18.07 1.36 17.83
N THR A 34 -18.11 0.27 17.07
CA THR A 34 -19.29 -0.10 16.31
C THR A 34 -20.31 -0.83 17.18
N TYR A 35 -21.60 -0.64 16.89
CA TYR A 35 -22.66 -1.29 17.66
C TYR A 35 -22.73 -2.79 17.37
N THR A 36 -23.27 -3.50 18.32
CA THR A 36 -23.33 -4.94 18.62
C THR A 36 -23.42 -5.95 17.47
N ASN A 37 -23.77 -5.57 16.25
CA ASN A 37 -23.81 -6.50 15.13
C ASN A 37 -22.58 -6.29 14.21
N PRO A 38 -21.61 -7.21 14.18
CA PRO A 38 -20.39 -7.06 13.38
C PRO A 38 -20.65 -7.12 11.86
N ILE A 39 -21.73 -7.78 11.44
CA ILE A 39 -22.08 -7.91 10.01
C ILE A 39 -22.81 -6.68 9.50
N PHE A 40 -23.69 -6.12 10.33
CA PHE A 40 -24.48 -4.95 10.00
C PHE A 40 -24.49 -3.95 11.16
N PRO A 41 -23.43 -3.17 11.37
CA PRO A 41 -23.42 -2.12 12.38
C PRO A 41 -24.47 -1.06 12.06
N LEU A 42 -25.31 -0.73 13.04
CA LEU A 42 -26.32 0.33 12.91
C LEU A 42 -25.77 1.73 13.22
N GLY A 43 -24.57 1.80 13.76
CA GLY A 43 -23.90 3.04 14.11
C GLY A 43 -22.53 2.79 14.71
N GLY A 44 -21.80 3.85 14.98
CA GLY A 44 -20.46 3.82 15.53
C GLY A 44 -19.39 4.09 14.50
N SER A 45 -18.15 3.93 14.92
CA SER A 45 -16.98 4.16 14.06
C SER A 45 -15.85 3.22 14.38
N GLU A 46 -15.06 2.94 13.40
CA GLU A 46 -13.78 2.26 13.53
C GLU A 46 -12.71 3.04 12.77
N PHE A 47 -11.53 3.11 13.33
CA PHE A 47 -10.38 3.66 12.61
C PHE A 47 -9.11 2.90 12.97
N MET A 48 -8.17 2.91 12.06
CA MET A 48 -6.82 2.41 12.24
C MET A 48 -5.84 3.38 11.59
N LEU A 49 -4.87 3.80 12.37
CA LEU A 49 -3.68 4.51 11.91
C LEU A 49 -2.49 3.58 12.12
N SER A 50 -1.76 3.28 11.07
CA SER A 50 -0.52 2.50 11.15
C SER A 50 0.63 3.26 10.51
N ALA A 51 1.78 3.21 11.17
CA ALA A 51 3.02 3.79 10.68
C ALA A 51 4.12 2.73 10.75
N ARG A 52 4.78 2.47 9.62
CA ARG A 52 5.90 1.56 9.50
C ARG A 52 7.13 2.34 9.12
N PHE A 53 8.20 2.15 9.85
CA PHE A 53 9.47 2.85 9.70
C PHE A 53 10.59 1.85 9.59
N SER A 54 11.46 2.02 8.62
CA SER A 54 12.76 1.34 8.60
C SER A 54 13.83 2.21 9.27
N LEU A 55 15.00 1.63 9.52
CA LEU A 55 16.14 2.39 10.01
C LEU A 55 16.68 3.29 8.89
N PRO A 56 17.09 4.54 9.21
CA PRO A 56 17.66 5.47 8.24
C PRO A 56 19.16 5.15 8.02
N TYR A 57 19.43 4.08 7.29
CA TYR A 57 20.79 3.57 7.04
C TYR A 57 21.68 4.57 6.32
N SER A 58 21.11 5.42 5.47
CA SER A 58 21.83 6.47 4.75
C SER A 58 22.54 7.47 5.64
N LEU A 59 22.09 7.62 6.90
CA LEU A 59 22.75 8.50 7.87
C LEU A 59 24.07 7.95 8.40
N TRP A 60 24.29 6.63 8.32
CA TRP A 60 25.43 5.97 8.96
C TRP A 60 26.39 5.27 8.01
N ASN A 61 25.93 4.94 6.80
CA ASN A 61 26.74 4.13 5.88
C ASN A 61 27.77 4.94 5.08
N GLY A 62 27.70 6.27 5.09
CA GLY A 62 28.65 7.14 4.41
C GLY A 62 28.65 7.07 2.88
N VAL A 63 27.64 6.46 2.29
CA VAL A 63 27.49 6.33 0.83
C VAL A 63 26.89 7.60 0.23
N ASP A 64 27.55 8.17 -0.77
CA ASP A 64 27.04 9.31 -1.54
C ASP A 64 26.11 8.81 -2.66
N TYR A 65 24.82 8.72 -2.35
CA TYR A 65 23.79 8.24 -3.27
C TYR A 65 23.54 9.16 -4.46
N ALA A 66 23.89 10.45 -4.37
CA ALA A 66 23.74 11.40 -5.46
C ALA A 66 24.74 11.14 -6.59
N ASN A 67 25.93 10.68 -6.25
CA ASN A 67 27.05 10.53 -7.18
C ASN A 67 27.43 9.06 -7.49
N LEU A 68 26.57 8.10 -7.19
CA LEU A 68 26.84 6.69 -7.50
C LEU A 68 27.15 6.44 -8.98
N SER A 69 26.43 7.09 -9.87
CA SER A 69 26.62 6.97 -11.33
C SER A 69 27.99 7.40 -11.84
N ASN A 70 28.69 8.24 -11.09
CA ASN A 70 30.01 8.77 -11.45
C ASN A 70 31.17 7.93 -10.91
N GLN A 71 30.89 6.94 -10.07
CA GLN A 71 31.92 6.08 -9.47
C GLN A 71 32.22 4.91 -10.40
N GLU A 72 33.47 4.62 -10.64
CA GLU A 72 33.95 3.54 -11.53
C GLU A 72 33.37 2.15 -11.17
N GLU A 73 33.12 1.91 -9.87
CA GLU A 73 32.57 0.66 -9.37
C GLU A 73 31.14 0.37 -9.88
N TYR A 74 30.37 1.45 -10.14
CA TYR A 74 28.97 1.38 -10.61
C TYR A 74 28.84 1.66 -12.12
N GLN A 75 29.93 1.56 -12.86
CA GLN A 75 29.93 1.67 -14.31
C GLN A 75 30.11 0.27 -14.95
N ASP A 76 29.68 0.18 -16.19
CA ASP A 76 29.95 -0.97 -17.05
C ASP A 76 31.34 -0.88 -17.74
N ASN A 77 31.69 -1.87 -18.55
CA ASN A 77 32.98 -1.92 -19.25
C ASN A 77 33.18 -0.77 -20.26
N ASP A 78 32.10 -0.10 -20.63
CA ASP A 78 32.09 1.01 -21.60
C ASP A 78 32.08 2.39 -20.91
N GLY A 79 32.13 2.41 -19.56
CA GLY A 79 32.12 3.65 -18.75
C GLY A 79 30.73 4.25 -18.56
N ASN A 80 29.65 3.55 -18.92
CA ASN A 80 28.29 3.99 -18.70
C ASN A 80 27.79 3.52 -17.33
N PRO A 81 26.87 4.27 -16.67
CA PRO A 81 26.28 3.89 -15.39
C PRO A 81 25.54 2.54 -15.48
N ASP A 82 25.98 1.55 -14.69
CA ASP A 82 25.29 0.27 -14.54
C ASP A 82 24.14 0.42 -13.54
N GLN A 83 22.94 0.58 -14.08
CA GLN A 83 21.74 0.80 -13.27
C GLN A 83 21.44 -0.37 -12.31
N ALA A 84 21.80 -1.59 -12.70
CA ALA A 84 21.59 -2.76 -11.84
C ALA A 84 22.47 -2.72 -10.59
N LYS A 85 23.75 -2.34 -10.74
CA LYS A 85 24.65 -2.17 -9.59
C LYS A 85 24.23 -1.00 -8.71
N ILE A 86 23.82 0.12 -9.32
CA ILE A 86 23.36 1.31 -8.61
C ILE A 86 22.11 0.98 -7.79
N ASP A 87 21.12 0.31 -8.38
CA ASP A 87 19.89 -0.06 -7.69
C ASP A 87 20.14 -1.12 -6.61
N GLN A 88 21.07 -2.05 -6.84
CA GLN A 88 21.48 -3.01 -5.83
C GLN A 88 22.06 -2.32 -4.60
N GLU A 89 22.91 -1.29 -4.77
CA GLU A 89 23.44 -0.54 -3.63
C GLU A 89 22.39 0.32 -2.97
N ARG A 90 21.53 0.99 -3.74
CA ARG A 90 20.42 1.80 -3.22
C ARG A 90 19.45 0.98 -2.36
N PHE A 91 19.13 -0.26 -2.77
CA PHE A 91 18.09 -1.06 -2.15
C PHE A 91 18.61 -2.27 -1.36
N LYS A 92 19.93 -2.37 -1.16
CA LYS A 92 20.55 -3.40 -0.31
C LYS A 92 20.02 -3.40 1.13
N TRP A 93 19.78 -2.24 1.70
CA TRP A 93 19.09 -2.03 2.95
C TRP A 93 17.88 -1.13 2.69
N LEU A 94 16.67 -1.62 2.88
CA LEU A 94 15.47 -0.85 2.59
C LEU A 94 15.29 0.26 3.61
N GLU A 95 15.13 1.47 3.12
CA GLU A 95 14.95 2.70 3.91
C GLU A 95 13.69 3.43 3.46
N PHE A 96 12.68 3.46 4.32
CA PHE A 96 11.39 4.06 4.01
C PHE A 96 10.58 4.34 5.26
N TYR A 97 9.57 5.16 5.10
CA TYR A 97 8.46 5.25 6.03
C TYR A 97 7.14 5.11 5.27
N LYS A 98 6.20 4.39 5.88
CA LYS A 98 4.89 4.10 5.30
C LYS A 98 3.81 4.38 6.33
N ILE A 99 2.90 5.30 6.00
CA ILE A 99 1.80 5.69 6.87
C ILE A 99 0.50 5.32 6.18
N LYS A 100 -0.40 4.66 6.92
CA LYS A 100 -1.73 4.30 6.43
C LYS A 100 -2.79 4.68 7.45
N PHE A 101 -3.86 5.26 6.95
CA PHE A 101 -5.06 5.54 7.71
C PHE A 101 -6.25 4.86 7.07
N LYS A 102 -7.07 4.19 7.88
CA LYS A 102 -8.37 3.64 7.50
C LYS A 102 -9.40 4.10 8.51
N GLY A 103 -10.51 4.64 8.02
CA GLY A 103 -11.60 5.06 8.86
C GLY A 103 -12.94 4.63 8.27
N THR A 104 -13.84 4.12 9.11
CA THR A 104 -15.20 3.77 8.74
C THR A 104 -16.16 4.37 9.76
N TRP A 105 -17.20 5.01 9.27
CA TRP A 105 -18.28 5.56 10.09
C TRP A 105 -19.61 4.99 9.63
N TYR A 106 -20.43 4.60 10.59
CA TYR A 106 -21.78 4.13 10.38
C TYR A 106 -22.76 5.12 10.98
N THR A 107 -23.56 5.74 10.14
CA THR A 107 -24.56 6.73 10.54
C THR A 107 -25.94 6.21 10.20
N ARG A 108 -26.79 6.00 11.20
CA ARG A 108 -28.18 5.67 10.98
C ARG A 108 -28.92 6.92 10.49
N LEU A 109 -29.52 6.84 9.32
CA LEU A 109 -30.27 7.94 8.74
C LEU A 109 -31.73 7.92 9.20
N VAL A 110 -32.45 6.86 8.85
CA VAL A 110 -33.87 6.67 9.18
C VAL A 110 -34.11 5.19 9.46
N ASP A 111 -34.80 4.88 10.55
CA ASP A 111 -35.10 3.52 11.00
C ASP A 111 -33.87 2.59 10.96
N LYS A 112 -33.81 1.68 10.00
CA LYS A 112 -32.71 0.73 9.82
C LYS A 112 -31.79 1.07 8.63
N LEU A 113 -32.05 2.20 7.97
CA LEU A 113 -31.22 2.68 6.87
C LEU A 113 -29.91 3.25 7.41
N VAL A 114 -28.79 2.69 6.98
CA VAL A 114 -27.45 3.05 7.45
C VAL A 114 -26.61 3.58 6.30
N LEU A 115 -26.00 4.74 6.50
CA LEU A 115 -24.94 5.25 5.66
C LEU A 115 -23.60 4.81 6.25
N ARG A 116 -22.84 4.05 5.48
CA ARG A 116 -21.44 3.73 5.78
C ARG A 116 -20.54 4.61 4.93
N THR A 117 -19.72 5.39 5.61
CA THR A 117 -18.65 6.18 4.99
C THR A 117 -17.32 5.52 5.31
N HIS A 118 -16.52 5.24 4.29
CA HIS A 118 -15.21 4.65 4.46
C HIS A 118 -14.16 5.47 3.73
N THR A 119 -13.04 5.73 4.41
CA THR A 119 -11.89 6.45 3.86
C THR A 119 -10.60 5.71 4.13
N GLU A 120 -9.75 5.64 3.13
CA GLU A 120 -8.39 5.13 3.26
C GLU A 120 -7.39 6.10 2.65
N PHE A 121 -6.26 6.25 3.32
CA PHE A 121 -5.11 7.00 2.84
C PHE A 121 -3.85 6.19 3.09
N GLY A 122 -2.93 6.23 2.15
CA GLY A 122 -1.61 5.66 2.32
C GLY A 122 -0.54 6.57 1.73
N PHE A 123 0.57 6.59 2.39
CA PHE A 123 1.74 7.35 2.00
C PHE A 123 3.00 6.50 2.21
N LEU A 124 3.85 6.42 1.19
CA LEU A 124 5.16 5.77 1.22
C LEU A 124 6.21 6.81 0.82
N GLY A 125 7.19 7.03 1.68
CA GLY A 125 8.27 7.98 1.45
C GLY A 125 9.64 7.43 1.79
N ALA A 126 10.67 8.13 1.34
CA ALA A 126 12.06 7.88 1.68
C ALA A 126 12.60 8.98 2.60
N TYR A 127 13.55 8.66 3.47
CA TYR A 127 14.24 9.68 4.29
C TYR A 127 15.26 10.44 3.47
N ASN A 128 15.90 9.77 2.50
CA ASN A 128 16.89 10.35 1.61
C ASN A 128 16.36 10.38 0.18
N ASN A 129 16.26 11.59 -0.38
CA ASN A 129 15.73 11.82 -1.73
C ASN A 129 16.67 11.29 -2.83
N ASP A 130 17.98 11.34 -2.64
CA ASP A 130 18.96 10.87 -3.63
C ASP A 130 18.94 9.34 -3.77
N ARG A 131 18.52 8.67 -2.71
CA ARG A 131 18.29 7.24 -2.70
C ARG A 131 16.99 6.86 -3.39
N GLY A 132 15.98 7.71 -3.28
CA GLY A 132 14.66 7.53 -3.84
C GLY A 132 13.75 6.61 -3.04
N VAL A 133 12.48 6.54 -3.44
CA VAL A 133 11.47 5.69 -2.80
C VAL A 133 11.65 4.26 -3.26
N ILE A 134 11.62 3.33 -2.30
CA ILE A 134 11.75 1.90 -2.57
C ILE A 134 10.74 1.42 -3.63
N PRO A 135 11.13 0.47 -4.51
CA PRO A 135 10.22 -0.10 -5.50
C PRO A 135 9.24 -1.10 -4.87
N PHE A 136 9.56 -1.57 -3.66
CA PHE A 136 8.72 -2.49 -2.89
C PHE A 136 7.64 -1.75 -2.10
N ASP A 137 6.65 -2.48 -1.60
CA ASP A 137 5.61 -1.93 -0.72
C ASP A 137 4.77 -0.78 -1.31
N ARG A 138 4.86 -0.53 -2.61
CA ARG A 138 4.04 0.46 -3.30
C ARG A 138 2.59 0.03 -3.41
N PHE A 139 1.70 1.00 -3.58
CA PHE A 139 0.27 0.78 -3.66
C PHE A 139 -0.17 0.58 -5.10
N PHE A 140 -1.06 -0.39 -5.32
CA PHE A 140 -1.67 -0.68 -6.60
C PHE A 140 -3.19 -0.59 -6.48
N LEU A 141 -3.80 0.40 -7.13
CA LEU A 141 -5.22 0.68 -7.04
C LEU A 141 -5.99 0.09 -8.20
N GLY A 142 -7.18 -0.40 -7.90
CA GLY A 142 -8.16 -0.93 -8.84
C GLY A 142 -8.43 -2.40 -8.63
N GLY A 143 -9.57 -2.84 -9.14
CA GLY A 143 -10.03 -4.21 -9.05
C GLY A 143 -11.03 -4.49 -7.95
N ASP A 144 -11.62 -5.66 -8.01
CA ASP A 144 -12.67 -6.14 -7.10
C ASP A 144 -12.13 -6.77 -5.80
N GLY A 145 -10.81 -6.96 -5.71
CA GLY A 145 -10.17 -7.62 -4.58
C GLY A 145 -10.24 -9.15 -4.60
N MET A 146 -10.86 -9.77 -5.61
CA MET A 146 -11.05 -11.22 -5.67
C MET A 146 -9.96 -11.95 -6.45
N SER A 147 -9.38 -11.30 -7.45
CA SER A 147 -8.34 -11.88 -8.32
C SER A 147 -6.90 -11.48 -7.96
N GLN A 148 -6.71 -10.92 -6.76
CA GLN A 148 -5.47 -10.22 -6.41
C GLN A 148 -4.54 -11.02 -5.51
N TYR A 149 -4.43 -12.31 -5.74
CA TYR A 149 -3.41 -13.12 -5.08
C TYR A 149 -2.07 -13.02 -5.84
N ALA A 150 -1.54 -11.82 -5.95
CA ALA A 150 -0.15 -11.68 -6.32
C ALA A 150 0.71 -11.97 -5.09
N MET A 151 1.37 -13.12 -5.05
CA MET A 151 2.34 -13.48 -3.98
C MET A 151 3.65 -12.67 -4.10
N ASP A 152 3.58 -11.52 -4.73
CA ASP A 152 4.73 -10.68 -5.06
C ASP A 152 4.96 -9.54 -4.06
N GLY A 153 4.22 -9.52 -2.96
CA GLY A 153 4.36 -8.49 -1.91
C GLY A 153 3.79 -7.12 -2.28
N ARG A 154 3.07 -7.01 -3.41
CA ARG A 154 2.37 -5.77 -3.77
C ARG A 154 1.20 -5.53 -2.83
N GLU A 155 1.01 -4.28 -2.43
CA GLU A 155 -0.17 -3.90 -1.65
C GLU A 155 -1.29 -3.46 -2.58
N MET A 156 -2.28 -4.35 -2.72
CA MET A 156 -3.42 -4.12 -3.60
C MET A 156 -4.56 -3.41 -2.86
N ILE A 157 -5.01 -2.30 -3.41
CA ILE A 157 -6.14 -1.53 -2.89
C ILE A 157 -7.32 -1.71 -3.85
N SER A 158 -8.30 -2.49 -3.41
CA SER A 158 -9.49 -2.75 -4.24
C SER A 158 -10.33 -1.49 -4.41
N LEU A 159 -10.80 -1.24 -5.62
CA LEU A 159 -11.74 -0.19 -5.94
C LEU A 159 -12.74 -0.74 -6.96
N ARG A 160 -13.98 -0.95 -6.51
CA ARG A 160 -15.04 -1.57 -7.33
C ARG A 160 -15.38 -0.69 -8.55
N GLY A 161 -15.60 -1.32 -9.69
CA GLY A 161 -15.89 -0.63 -10.95
C GLY A 161 -14.68 -0.27 -11.79
N TYR A 162 -13.47 -0.54 -11.30
CA TYR A 162 -12.23 -0.31 -12.04
C TYR A 162 -11.49 -1.63 -12.29
N PRO A 163 -10.84 -1.80 -13.46
CA PRO A 163 -9.96 -2.95 -13.69
C PRO A 163 -8.80 -3.01 -12.69
N ASN A 164 -8.22 -4.19 -12.53
CA ASN A 164 -7.08 -4.39 -11.62
C ASN A 164 -5.94 -3.43 -11.98
N GLN A 165 -5.42 -2.73 -10.96
CA GLN A 165 -4.27 -1.82 -11.04
C GLN A 165 -4.44 -0.65 -12.02
N SER A 166 -5.64 -0.39 -12.56
CA SER A 166 -5.86 0.62 -13.60
C SER A 166 -5.68 2.07 -13.13
N LEU A 167 -5.69 2.31 -11.83
CA LEU A 167 -5.54 3.64 -11.22
C LEU A 167 -4.15 3.88 -10.62
N SER A 168 -3.19 3.01 -10.93
CA SER A 168 -1.80 3.14 -10.49
C SER A 168 -0.87 3.15 -11.69
N THR A 169 0.33 3.69 -11.52
CA THR A 169 1.39 3.53 -12.50
C THR A 169 1.85 2.08 -12.58
N THR A 170 2.56 1.69 -13.64
CA THR A 170 3.14 0.34 -13.82
C THR A 170 4.01 -0.06 -12.62
N ASN A 171 4.70 0.90 -12.01
CA ASN A 171 5.56 0.68 -10.86
C ASN A 171 4.85 0.83 -9.50
N GLY A 172 3.54 1.03 -9.50
CA GLY A 172 2.76 1.34 -8.31
C GLY A 172 2.88 2.78 -7.86
N SER A 173 2.00 3.19 -6.97
CA SER A 173 1.90 4.55 -6.44
C SER A 173 2.52 4.65 -5.06
N THR A 174 3.07 5.82 -4.73
CA THR A 174 3.64 6.11 -3.40
C THR A 174 2.61 6.76 -2.47
N ILE A 175 1.54 7.27 -3.05
CA ILE A 175 0.42 7.88 -2.32
C ILE A 175 -0.86 7.29 -2.89
N TYR A 176 -1.84 7.04 -2.05
CA TYR A 176 -3.19 6.73 -2.51
C TYR A 176 -4.25 7.32 -1.58
N ASN A 177 -5.42 7.54 -2.15
CA ASN A 177 -6.64 7.79 -1.41
C ASN A 177 -7.78 6.91 -1.96
N ARG A 178 -8.69 6.55 -1.07
CA ARG A 178 -9.91 5.82 -1.42
C ARG A 178 -11.04 6.30 -0.54
N PHE A 179 -12.18 6.57 -1.17
CA PHE A 179 -13.43 6.94 -0.51
C PHE A 179 -14.54 6.02 -0.95
N SER A 180 -15.36 5.58 -0.02
CA SER A 180 -16.53 4.76 -0.30
C SER A 180 -17.71 5.25 0.54
N LEU A 181 -18.83 5.44 -0.13
CA LEU A 181 -20.14 5.68 0.49
C LEU A 181 -21.03 4.52 0.18
N GLU A 182 -21.60 3.89 1.19
CA GLU A 182 -22.57 2.79 1.03
C GLU A 182 -23.86 3.12 1.77
N LEU A 183 -24.94 3.06 1.07
CA LEU A 183 -26.27 3.10 1.66
C LEU A 183 -26.77 1.67 1.83
N ARG A 184 -27.03 1.25 3.07
CA ARG A 184 -27.29 -0.13 3.45
C ARG A 184 -28.65 -0.25 4.13
N TYR A 185 -29.49 -1.20 3.67
CA TYR A 185 -30.80 -1.47 4.26
C TYR A 185 -30.93 -2.97 4.57
N PRO A 186 -31.21 -3.36 5.83
CA PRO A 186 -31.34 -4.76 6.20
C PRO A 186 -32.73 -5.28 5.83
N ILE A 187 -32.76 -6.42 5.17
CA ILE A 187 -33.98 -7.17 4.88
C ILE A 187 -34.28 -8.12 6.06
N THR A 188 -33.27 -8.85 6.50
CA THR A 188 -33.30 -9.66 7.71
C THR A 188 -31.95 -9.71 8.39
N LEU A 189 -31.93 -9.64 9.71
CA LEU A 189 -30.72 -9.73 10.54
C LEU A 189 -30.82 -10.88 11.56
N LYS A 190 -31.49 -11.98 11.21
CA LYS A 190 -31.63 -13.14 12.08
C LYS A 190 -30.29 -13.89 12.17
N PRO A 191 -30.00 -14.57 13.32
CA PRO A 191 -28.76 -15.34 13.47
C PRO A 191 -28.55 -16.40 12.38
N ALA A 192 -29.65 -16.97 11.84
CA ALA A 192 -29.59 -17.98 10.80
C ALA A 192 -29.28 -17.40 9.41
N ALA A 193 -29.64 -16.14 9.14
CA ALA A 193 -29.38 -15.49 7.86
C ALA A 193 -29.43 -13.96 8.00
N SER A 194 -28.35 -13.30 7.63
CA SER A 194 -28.27 -11.84 7.53
C SER A 194 -28.29 -11.45 6.05
N ILE A 195 -29.41 -10.87 5.61
CA ILE A 195 -29.63 -10.43 4.23
C ILE A 195 -29.87 -8.92 4.26
N PHE A 196 -29.12 -8.18 3.46
CA PHE A 196 -29.28 -6.74 3.30
C PHE A 196 -28.99 -6.32 1.86
N GLY A 197 -29.68 -5.28 1.41
CA GLY A 197 -29.37 -4.60 0.17
C GLY A 197 -28.40 -3.46 0.41
N LEU A 198 -27.54 -3.18 -0.56
CA LEU A 198 -26.68 -2.01 -0.53
C LEU A 198 -26.54 -1.38 -1.93
N THR A 199 -26.37 -0.08 -1.92
CA THR A 199 -25.86 0.69 -3.07
C THR A 199 -24.61 1.45 -2.62
N PHE A 200 -23.68 1.65 -3.54
CA PHE A 200 -22.40 2.28 -3.20
C PHE A 200 -21.89 3.22 -4.28
N LEU A 201 -21.08 4.17 -3.83
CA LEU A 201 -20.24 5.03 -4.66
C LEU A 201 -18.80 4.90 -4.14
N GLU A 202 -17.88 4.68 -5.06
CA GLU A 202 -16.44 4.62 -4.72
C GLU A 202 -15.63 5.55 -5.63
N ALA A 203 -14.66 6.21 -5.03
CA ALA A 203 -13.69 7.04 -5.72
C ALA A 203 -12.31 6.84 -5.09
N GLY A 204 -11.28 6.94 -5.91
CA GLY A 204 -9.90 6.84 -5.44
C GLY A 204 -8.91 7.26 -6.50
N GLN A 205 -7.70 7.51 -6.05
CA GLN A 205 -6.58 7.90 -6.89
C GLN A 205 -5.29 7.38 -6.23
N GLY A 206 -4.32 7.00 -7.06
CA GLY A 206 -2.98 6.60 -6.64
C GLY A 206 -1.90 7.13 -7.56
#